data_5816b19a2de6908c2f3b1329f6c36015
#
_entry.id   5816b19a2de6908c2f3b1329f6c36015
#
_cell.length_a   1.000
_cell.length_b   1.000
_cell.length_c   1.000
_cell.angle_alpha   90.00
_cell.angle_beta   90.00
_cell.angle_gamma   90.00
#
_symmetry.space_group_name_H-M   'P 1'
#
loop_
_entity.id
_entity.type
_entity.pdbx_description
1 polymer ?
#
loop_
_entity_poly.entity_id
_entity_poly.type
_entity_poly.pdbx_seq_one_letter_code
_entity_poly.pdbx_strand_id
1 'polypeptide(L)'
;MTGASERYLRLTSLAQRAFTGGRLERALHLFSTAEDEARRLGDRELSDRAFCNRCVVLLELERLDGAVGELKHVLMRSRDPFTSWMAAYYTAQVYEAEGNIARALAYARRASELAEASGERRALKGSANLRGVLALKDSHFQEAGENFRVALELAAADGEDPVNLAVARDNLGYCLMCTGENAEGVALCGDAAATLEACGTRQLLAEVYQDLCFGALQDGGFAEARKLGELALALAHEFDNQTVARNTLMLLADAAMDLDDEEATENYLQALSAYYPDFRGMKSFLRAFNVREVINLKA
;
A
#
# COMPACT_ATOMS: atom_id res chain seq x y z
N MET A 1 -1.75 -6.73 -38.89
CA MET A 1 -0.78 -6.21 -37.90
C MET A 1 0.60 -6.30 -38.56
N THR A 2 1.36 -5.21 -38.62
CA THR A 2 2.71 -5.20 -39.19
C THR A 2 3.68 -5.88 -38.20
N GLY A 3 4.75 -6.53 -38.68
CA GLY A 3 5.74 -7.20 -37.82
C GLY A 3 6.39 -6.33 -36.74
N ALA A 4 6.37 -5.02 -36.93
CA ALA A 4 6.82 -4.03 -35.94
C ALA A 4 5.86 -3.90 -34.74
N SER A 5 4.53 -3.99 -34.97
CA SER A 5 3.53 -4.05 -33.90
C SER A 5 3.66 -5.34 -33.06
N GLU A 6 4.04 -6.45 -33.70
CA GLU A 6 4.31 -7.72 -33.01
C GLU A 6 5.55 -7.64 -32.10
N ARG A 7 6.58 -6.94 -32.55
CA ARG A 7 7.79 -6.72 -31.75
C ARG A 7 7.49 -5.91 -30.48
N TYR A 8 6.73 -4.83 -30.60
CA TYR A 8 6.27 -4.04 -29.45
C TYR A 8 5.50 -4.90 -28.43
N LEU A 9 4.51 -5.65 -28.89
CA LEU A 9 3.71 -6.53 -28.04
C LEU A 9 4.56 -7.61 -27.34
N ARG A 10 5.54 -8.18 -28.04
CA ARG A 10 6.47 -9.15 -27.47
C ARG A 10 7.35 -8.52 -26.40
N LEU A 11 7.88 -7.30 -26.64
CA LEU A 11 8.70 -6.58 -25.66
C LEU A 11 7.92 -6.25 -24.40
N THR A 12 6.72 -5.71 -24.53
CA THR A 12 5.85 -5.40 -23.38
C THR A 12 5.46 -6.64 -22.57
N SER A 13 5.15 -7.76 -23.25
CA SER A 13 4.87 -9.02 -22.57
C SER A 13 6.07 -9.59 -21.81
N LEU A 14 7.28 -9.49 -22.40
CA LEU A 14 8.52 -9.89 -21.73
C LEU A 14 8.86 -8.97 -20.55
N ALA A 15 8.63 -7.67 -20.70
CA ALA A 15 8.83 -6.68 -19.65
C ALA A 15 7.90 -6.96 -18.46
N GLN A 16 6.62 -7.21 -18.73
CA GLN A 16 5.65 -7.55 -17.69
C GLN A 16 6.05 -8.81 -16.91
N ARG A 17 6.48 -9.88 -17.61
CA ARG A 17 6.98 -11.09 -16.94
C ARG A 17 8.27 -10.86 -16.15
N ALA A 18 9.14 -9.96 -16.60
CA ALA A 18 10.33 -9.59 -15.85
C ALA A 18 9.96 -8.82 -14.58
N PHE A 19 8.99 -7.91 -14.66
CA PHE A 19 8.47 -7.12 -13.55
C PHE A 19 7.81 -8.01 -12.48
N THR A 20 6.85 -8.86 -12.87
CA THR A 20 6.19 -9.78 -11.94
C THR A 20 7.14 -10.82 -11.32
N GLY A 21 8.26 -11.10 -11.99
CA GLY A 21 9.33 -11.97 -11.46
C GLY A 21 10.41 -11.20 -10.67
N GLY A 22 10.17 -9.96 -10.24
CA GLY A 22 11.08 -9.15 -9.42
C GLY A 22 12.37 -8.68 -10.15
N ARG A 23 12.48 -8.91 -11.47
CA ARG A 23 13.67 -8.54 -12.25
C ARG A 23 13.55 -7.12 -12.79
N LEU A 24 13.54 -6.15 -11.87
CA LEU A 24 13.18 -4.76 -12.14
C LEU A 24 14.07 -4.09 -13.21
N GLU A 25 15.39 -4.23 -13.13
CA GLU A 25 16.31 -3.64 -14.13
C GLU A 25 16.07 -4.23 -15.54
N ARG A 26 15.76 -5.52 -15.63
CA ARG A 26 15.40 -6.15 -16.91
C ARG A 26 14.06 -5.64 -17.42
N ALA A 27 13.07 -5.48 -16.55
CA ALA A 27 11.76 -4.92 -16.90
C ALA A 27 11.92 -3.48 -17.43
N LEU A 28 12.71 -2.65 -16.74
CA LEU A 28 13.03 -1.29 -17.14
C LEU A 28 13.64 -1.22 -18.53
N HIS A 29 14.66 -2.04 -18.80
CA HIS A 29 15.30 -2.10 -20.13
C HIS A 29 14.31 -2.51 -21.23
N LEU A 30 13.47 -3.53 -20.97
CA LEU A 30 12.50 -4.01 -21.95
C LEU A 30 11.38 -3.00 -22.22
N PHE A 31 10.86 -2.30 -21.21
CA PHE A 31 9.88 -1.23 -21.40
C PHE A 31 10.49 -0.03 -22.15
N SER A 32 11.74 0.35 -21.86
CA SER A 32 12.46 1.39 -22.60
C SER A 32 12.62 0.99 -24.09
N THR A 33 12.98 -0.26 -24.36
CA THR A 33 13.10 -0.76 -25.73
C THR A 33 11.73 -0.77 -26.44
N ALA A 34 10.64 -1.09 -25.74
CA ALA A 34 9.28 -1.04 -26.27
C ALA A 34 8.87 0.41 -26.61
N GLU A 35 9.23 1.37 -25.75
CA GLU A 35 8.99 2.80 -25.99
C GLU A 35 9.73 3.28 -27.25
N ASP A 36 11.00 2.91 -27.42
CA ASP A 36 11.77 3.24 -28.61
C ASP A 36 11.19 2.61 -29.89
N GLU A 37 10.67 1.38 -29.79
CA GLU A 37 10.00 0.73 -30.92
C GLU A 37 8.71 1.44 -31.30
N ALA A 38 7.89 1.87 -30.32
CA ALA A 38 6.68 2.64 -30.54
C ALA A 38 6.99 4.00 -31.22
N ARG A 39 8.07 4.67 -30.79
CA ARG A 39 8.55 5.91 -31.43
C ARG A 39 8.97 5.70 -32.87
N ARG A 40 9.67 4.60 -33.18
CA ARG A 40 10.03 4.24 -34.56
C ARG A 40 8.84 3.98 -35.47
N LEU A 41 7.76 3.44 -34.87
CA LEU A 41 6.50 3.24 -35.58
C LEU A 41 5.73 4.55 -35.85
N GLY A 42 6.13 5.64 -35.19
CA GLY A 42 5.37 6.89 -35.21
C GLY A 42 4.06 6.81 -34.45
N ASP A 43 3.86 5.73 -33.67
CA ASP A 43 2.65 5.52 -32.87
C ASP A 43 2.82 6.14 -31.47
N ARG A 44 2.25 7.33 -31.33
CA ARG A 44 2.36 8.11 -30.12
C ARG A 44 1.62 7.47 -28.93
N GLU A 45 0.44 6.90 -29.15
CA GLU A 45 -0.33 6.25 -28.09
C GLU A 45 0.42 5.02 -27.54
N LEU A 46 1.00 4.20 -28.40
CA LEU A 46 1.86 3.09 -27.96
C LEU A 46 3.10 3.58 -27.20
N SER A 47 3.71 4.69 -27.62
CA SER A 47 4.86 5.30 -26.96
C SER A 47 4.48 5.81 -25.57
N ASP A 48 3.35 6.52 -25.46
CA ASP A 48 2.84 7.04 -24.19
C ASP A 48 2.49 5.90 -23.21
N ARG A 49 1.87 4.81 -23.71
CA ARG A 49 1.59 3.62 -22.94
C ARG A 49 2.85 2.90 -22.46
N ALA A 50 3.86 2.76 -23.32
CA ALA A 50 5.14 2.16 -22.94
C ALA A 50 5.87 2.99 -21.88
N PHE A 51 5.83 4.32 -22.01
CA PHE A 51 6.35 5.23 -21.00
C PHE A 51 5.65 5.04 -19.64
N CYS A 52 4.30 5.00 -19.61
CA CYS A 52 3.56 4.74 -18.38
C CYS A 52 3.92 3.38 -17.75
N ASN A 53 4.07 2.32 -18.56
CA ASN A 53 4.53 1.02 -18.08
C ASN A 53 5.96 1.06 -17.51
N ARG A 54 6.82 1.91 -18.06
CA ARG A 54 8.17 2.14 -17.54
C ARG A 54 8.13 2.86 -16.19
N CYS A 55 7.20 3.79 -16.00
CA CYS A 55 7.05 4.53 -14.75
C CYS A 55 6.74 3.62 -13.56
N VAL A 56 5.96 2.52 -13.72
CA VAL A 56 5.74 1.59 -12.63
C VAL A 56 7.04 0.94 -12.14
N VAL A 57 7.95 0.63 -13.05
CA VAL A 57 9.26 0.05 -12.69
C VAL A 57 10.15 1.09 -12.03
N LEU A 58 10.08 2.34 -12.48
CA LEU A 58 10.83 3.46 -11.87
C LEU A 58 10.32 3.76 -10.45
N LEU A 59 9.02 3.62 -10.19
CA LEU A 59 8.43 3.72 -8.85
C LEU A 59 9.04 2.67 -7.91
N GLU A 60 9.04 1.41 -8.32
CA GLU A 60 9.62 0.31 -7.53
C GLU A 60 11.15 0.44 -7.32
N LEU A 61 11.83 1.15 -8.19
CA LEU A 61 13.27 1.44 -8.09
C LEU A 61 13.57 2.76 -7.36
N GLU A 62 12.55 3.51 -6.94
CA GLU A 62 12.66 4.85 -6.34
C GLU A 62 13.44 5.86 -7.22
N ARG A 63 13.32 5.70 -8.56
CA ARG A 63 14.04 6.51 -9.57
C ARG A 63 13.09 7.38 -10.39
N LEU A 64 12.32 8.23 -9.73
CA LEU A 64 11.22 8.99 -10.35
C LEU A 64 11.59 10.39 -10.84
N ASP A 65 12.85 10.78 -10.77
CA ASP A 65 13.29 12.11 -11.16
C ASP A 65 12.79 12.51 -12.55
N GLY A 66 11.99 13.56 -12.62
CA GLY A 66 11.44 14.10 -13.86
C GLY A 66 10.24 13.37 -14.46
N ALA A 67 9.81 12.21 -13.93
CA ALA A 67 8.71 11.43 -14.49
C ALA A 67 7.35 12.17 -14.44
N VAL A 68 7.10 12.97 -13.41
CA VAL A 68 5.84 13.71 -13.20
C VAL A 68 5.55 14.67 -14.37
N GLY A 69 6.56 15.39 -14.87
CA GLY A 69 6.38 16.29 -16.00
C GLY A 69 5.87 15.57 -17.26
N GLU A 70 6.49 14.46 -17.62
CA GLU A 70 6.11 13.68 -18.80
C GLU A 70 4.78 12.95 -18.59
N LEU A 71 4.49 12.42 -17.38
CA LEU A 71 3.18 11.84 -17.07
C LEU A 71 2.04 12.87 -17.26
N LYS A 72 2.24 14.12 -16.83
CA LYS A 72 1.28 15.21 -17.07
C LYS A 72 1.12 15.52 -18.55
N HIS A 73 2.20 15.47 -19.31
CA HIS A 73 2.12 15.64 -20.77
C HIS A 73 1.35 14.49 -21.42
N VAL A 74 1.55 13.24 -21.00
CA VAL A 74 0.75 12.09 -21.46
C VAL A 74 -0.72 12.30 -21.12
N LEU A 75 -1.03 12.68 -19.88
CA LEU A 75 -2.40 12.93 -19.44
C LEU A 75 -3.13 14.01 -20.26
N MET A 76 -2.40 15.04 -20.70
CA MET A 76 -2.98 16.12 -21.51
C MET A 76 -3.16 15.76 -22.98
N ARG A 77 -2.34 14.85 -23.54
CA ARG A 77 -2.28 14.60 -24.97
C ARG A 77 -2.88 13.28 -25.44
N SER A 78 -2.91 12.26 -24.57
CA SER A 78 -3.45 10.94 -24.93
C SER A 78 -4.95 11.01 -25.14
N ARG A 79 -5.43 10.30 -26.17
CA ARG A 79 -6.86 10.13 -26.47
C ARG A 79 -7.41 8.79 -25.97
N ASP A 80 -6.51 7.89 -25.56
CA ASP A 80 -6.87 6.61 -24.98
C ASP A 80 -7.16 6.77 -23.47
N PRO A 81 -8.40 6.53 -23.01
CA PRO A 81 -8.75 6.70 -21.60
C PRO A 81 -7.90 5.85 -20.65
N PHE A 82 -7.51 4.64 -21.09
CA PHE A 82 -6.68 3.76 -20.27
C PHE A 82 -5.26 4.29 -20.10
N THR A 83 -4.62 4.79 -21.17
CA THR A 83 -3.29 5.42 -21.09
C THR A 83 -3.34 6.72 -20.26
N SER A 84 -4.41 7.51 -20.40
CA SER A 84 -4.64 8.70 -19.57
C SER A 84 -4.84 8.33 -18.10
N TRP A 85 -5.57 7.23 -17.81
CA TRP A 85 -5.68 6.68 -16.48
C TRP A 85 -4.32 6.30 -15.89
N MET A 86 -3.49 5.56 -16.63
CA MET A 86 -2.14 5.19 -16.18
C MET A 86 -1.33 6.44 -15.80
N ALA A 87 -1.38 7.48 -16.64
CA ALA A 87 -0.64 8.71 -16.39
C ALA A 87 -1.13 9.43 -15.12
N ALA A 88 -2.44 9.53 -14.87
CA ALA A 88 -2.99 10.11 -13.66
C ALA A 88 -2.69 9.25 -12.43
N TYR A 89 -2.85 7.93 -12.54
CA TYR A 89 -2.61 6.96 -11.49
C TYR A 89 -1.14 7.00 -10.99
N TYR A 90 -0.18 6.94 -11.91
CA TYR A 90 1.24 7.00 -11.52
C TYR A 90 1.66 8.39 -11.06
N THR A 91 1.06 9.46 -11.57
CA THR A 91 1.28 10.81 -11.02
C THR A 91 0.82 10.90 -9.56
N ALA A 92 -0.32 10.28 -9.21
CA ALA A 92 -0.80 10.23 -7.83
C ALA A 92 0.17 9.45 -6.93
N GLN A 93 0.66 8.29 -7.38
CA GLN A 93 1.63 7.50 -6.61
C GLN A 93 2.97 8.23 -6.40
N VAL A 94 3.45 8.98 -7.40
CA VAL A 94 4.66 9.80 -7.22
C VAL A 94 4.44 10.86 -6.15
N TYR A 95 3.31 11.57 -6.18
CA TYR A 95 3.02 12.57 -5.14
C TYR A 95 2.78 11.94 -3.76
N GLU A 96 2.25 10.73 -3.72
CA GLU A 96 2.12 9.97 -2.48
C GLU A 96 3.49 9.63 -1.90
N ALA A 97 4.42 9.13 -2.72
CA ALA A 97 5.80 8.84 -2.32
C ALA A 97 6.58 10.10 -1.89
N GLU A 98 6.27 11.27 -2.51
CA GLU A 98 6.81 12.58 -2.10
C GLU A 98 6.15 13.15 -0.81
N GLY A 99 5.19 12.45 -0.22
CA GLY A 99 4.43 12.91 0.95
C GLY A 99 3.42 14.04 0.63
N ASN A 100 3.18 14.34 -0.64
CA ASN A 100 2.23 15.38 -1.05
C ASN A 100 0.81 14.81 -1.23
N ILE A 101 0.19 14.46 -0.10
CA ILE A 101 -1.12 13.78 -0.08
C ILE A 101 -2.21 14.58 -0.80
N ALA A 102 -2.21 15.92 -0.66
CA ALA A 102 -3.21 16.76 -1.31
C ALA A 102 -3.17 16.65 -2.85
N ARG A 103 -1.96 16.64 -3.45
CA ARG A 103 -1.80 16.44 -4.88
C ARG A 103 -2.08 15.00 -5.28
N ALA A 104 -1.64 14.03 -4.50
CA ALA A 104 -1.93 12.61 -4.72
C ALA A 104 -3.44 12.38 -4.82
N LEU A 105 -4.24 12.90 -3.87
CA LEU A 105 -5.70 12.82 -3.88
C LEU A 105 -6.33 13.46 -5.12
N ALA A 106 -5.84 14.63 -5.56
CA ALA A 106 -6.36 15.29 -6.77
C ALA A 106 -6.16 14.41 -8.01
N TYR A 107 -4.96 13.82 -8.18
CA TYR A 107 -4.69 12.93 -9.31
C TYR A 107 -5.37 11.56 -9.17
N ALA A 108 -5.56 11.03 -7.97
CA ALA A 108 -6.32 9.81 -7.74
C ALA A 108 -7.81 9.97 -8.11
N ARG A 109 -8.43 11.11 -7.80
CA ARG A 109 -9.81 11.43 -8.30
C ARG A 109 -9.84 11.45 -9.81
N ARG A 110 -8.86 12.10 -10.46
CA ARG A 110 -8.77 12.12 -11.92
C ARG A 110 -8.57 10.72 -12.51
N ALA A 111 -7.76 9.87 -11.85
CA ALA A 111 -7.60 8.47 -12.25
C ALA A 111 -8.93 7.72 -12.15
N SER A 112 -9.74 7.92 -11.10
CA SER A 112 -11.05 7.27 -10.98
C SER A 112 -11.99 7.63 -12.12
N GLU A 113 -12.10 8.92 -12.49
CA GLU A 113 -12.91 9.36 -13.63
C GLU A 113 -12.47 8.70 -14.95
N LEU A 114 -11.15 8.58 -15.15
CA LEU A 114 -10.58 7.97 -16.35
C LEU A 114 -10.71 6.44 -16.34
N ALA A 115 -10.69 5.81 -15.16
CA ALA A 115 -10.97 4.38 -15.00
C ALA A 115 -12.41 4.05 -15.44
N GLU A 116 -13.37 4.84 -14.99
CA GLU A 116 -14.78 4.72 -15.41
C GLU A 116 -14.93 4.92 -16.92
N ALA A 117 -14.30 5.95 -17.48
CA ALA A 117 -14.33 6.24 -18.91
C ALA A 117 -13.65 5.14 -19.76
N SER A 118 -12.63 4.44 -19.22
CA SER A 118 -11.96 3.35 -19.90
C SER A 118 -12.78 2.06 -19.89
N GLY A 119 -13.59 1.84 -18.86
CA GLY A 119 -14.31 0.59 -18.59
C GLY A 119 -13.40 -0.60 -18.24
N GLU A 120 -12.10 -0.38 -18.13
CA GLU A 120 -11.11 -1.42 -17.82
C GLU A 120 -11.15 -1.79 -16.33
N ARG A 121 -11.47 -3.04 -16.00
CA ARG A 121 -11.56 -3.52 -14.60
C ARG A 121 -10.28 -3.28 -13.81
N ARG A 122 -9.11 -3.47 -14.46
CA ARG A 122 -7.80 -3.19 -13.85
C ARG A 122 -7.69 -1.71 -13.42
N ALA A 123 -8.20 -0.79 -14.23
CA ALA A 123 -8.18 0.64 -13.91
C ALA A 123 -9.13 0.95 -12.74
N LEU A 124 -10.34 0.40 -12.75
CA LEU A 124 -11.32 0.55 -11.68
C LEU A 124 -10.76 0.03 -10.34
N LYS A 125 -10.25 -1.21 -10.33
CA LYS A 125 -9.63 -1.82 -9.14
C LYS A 125 -8.44 -0.99 -8.63
N GLY A 126 -7.51 -0.64 -9.53
CA GLY A 126 -6.33 0.15 -9.17
C GLY A 126 -6.69 1.52 -8.58
N SER A 127 -7.68 2.21 -9.18
CA SER A 127 -8.14 3.51 -8.67
C SER A 127 -8.81 3.40 -7.31
N ALA A 128 -9.65 2.39 -7.09
CA ALA A 128 -10.27 2.16 -5.80
C ALA A 128 -9.22 1.87 -4.72
N ASN A 129 -8.26 0.98 -5.00
CA ASN A 129 -7.16 0.68 -4.06
C ASN A 129 -6.33 1.93 -3.74
N LEU A 130 -5.93 2.72 -4.75
CA LEU A 130 -5.16 3.95 -4.54
C LEU A 130 -5.91 4.98 -3.68
N ARG A 131 -7.20 5.18 -3.93
CA ARG A 131 -8.03 6.06 -3.11
C ARG A 131 -8.16 5.55 -1.69
N GLY A 132 -8.30 4.24 -1.50
CA GLY A 132 -8.30 3.62 -0.19
C GLY A 132 -7.01 3.91 0.58
N VAL A 133 -5.85 3.68 -0.04
CA VAL A 133 -4.54 3.95 0.57
C VAL A 133 -4.37 5.43 0.94
N LEU A 134 -4.73 6.35 0.03
CA LEU A 134 -4.59 7.79 0.30
C LEU A 134 -5.53 8.28 1.40
N ALA A 135 -6.78 7.80 1.42
CA ALA A 135 -7.75 8.11 2.47
C ALA A 135 -7.28 7.55 3.83
N LEU A 136 -6.71 6.34 3.82
CA LEU A 136 -6.17 5.69 5.01
C LEU A 136 -5.00 6.50 5.59
N LYS A 137 -4.06 6.95 4.75
CA LYS A 137 -2.94 7.82 5.19
C LYS A 137 -3.41 9.16 5.74
N ASP A 138 -4.52 9.68 5.24
CA ASP A 138 -5.15 10.92 5.71
C ASP A 138 -6.15 10.69 6.87
N SER A 139 -6.15 9.49 7.45
CA SER A 139 -7.02 9.05 8.55
C SER A 139 -8.54 9.17 8.26
N HIS A 140 -8.93 9.15 7.00
CA HIS A 140 -10.32 9.07 6.56
C HIS A 140 -10.77 7.60 6.44
N PHE A 141 -10.82 6.90 7.59
CA PHE A 141 -11.01 5.45 7.66
C PHE A 141 -12.30 4.95 7.01
N GLN A 142 -13.40 5.70 7.12
CA GLN A 142 -14.68 5.35 6.47
C GLN A 142 -14.52 5.34 4.94
N GLU A 143 -13.99 6.42 4.36
CA GLU A 143 -13.74 6.51 2.90
C GLU A 143 -12.74 5.45 2.44
N ALA A 144 -11.71 5.19 3.22
CA ALA A 144 -10.72 4.15 2.93
C ALA A 144 -11.37 2.77 2.85
N GLY A 145 -12.18 2.40 3.85
CA GLY A 145 -12.90 1.13 3.89
C GLY A 145 -13.86 0.92 2.72
N GLU A 146 -14.61 1.95 2.34
CA GLU A 146 -15.49 1.92 1.17
C GLU A 146 -14.71 1.63 -0.12
N ASN A 147 -13.56 2.29 -0.31
CA ASN A 147 -12.72 2.09 -1.49
C ASN A 147 -12.04 0.70 -1.48
N PHE A 148 -11.54 0.21 -0.35
CA PHE A 148 -10.97 -1.13 -0.27
C PHE A 148 -12.00 -2.23 -0.50
N ARG A 149 -13.26 -2.05 -0.06
CA ARG A 149 -14.34 -3.00 -0.33
C ARG A 149 -14.59 -3.12 -1.84
N VAL A 150 -14.66 -1.99 -2.56
CA VAL A 150 -14.79 -1.99 -4.04
C VAL A 150 -13.58 -2.68 -4.69
N ALA A 151 -12.37 -2.36 -4.26
CA ALA A 151 -11.15 -2.97 -4.81
C ALA A 151 -11.14 -4.49 -4.60
N LEU A 152 -11.54 -4.95 -3.42
CA LEU A 152 -11.60 -6.37 -3.05
C LEU A 152 -12.65 -7.14 -3.87
N GLU A 153 -13.86 -6.56 -4.06
CA GLU A 153 -14.91 -7.17 -4.89
C GLU A 153 -14.45 -7.35 -6.35
N LEU A 154 -13.78 -6.33 -6.91
CA LEU A 154 -13.23 -6.40 -8.27
C LEU A 154 -12.09 -7.43 -8.37
N ALA A 155 -11.21 -7.49 -7.39
CA ALA A 155 -10.09 -8.41 -7.34
C ALA A 155 -10.56 -9.88 -7.21
N ALA A 156 -11.52 -10.15 -6.33
CA ALA A 156 -12.08 -11.49 -6.15
C ALA A 156 -12.72 -12.04 -7.44
N ALA A 157 -13.37 -11.18 -8.22
CA ALA A 157 -14.00 -11.57 -9.49
C ALA A 157 -12.97 -11.83 -10.62
N ASP A 158 -11.74 -11.32 -10.51
CA ASP A 158 -10.67 -11.48 -11.51
C ASP A 158 -9.74 -12.66 -11.23
N GLY A 159 -9.94 -13.39 -10.12
CA GLY A 159 -9.02 -14.47 -9.70
C GLY A 159 -7.64 -13.93 -9.31
N GLU A 160 -7.61 -12.84 -8.57
CA GLU A 160 -6.39 -12.18 -8.12
C GLU A 160 -5.46 -13.10 -7.31
N ASP A 161 -4.19 -12.76 -7.28
CA ASP A 161 -3.20 -13.43 -6.45
C ASP A 161 -3.63 -13.43 -4.97
N PRO A 162 -3.58 -14.59 -4.27
CA PRO A 162 -4.00 -14.68 -2.87
C PRO A 162 -3.30 -13.69 -1.94
N VAL A 163 -2.03 -13.35 -2.19
CA VAL A 163 -1.27 -12.37 -1.40
C VAL A 163 -1.86 -10.98 -1.54
N ASN A 164 -2.18 -10.55 -2.78
CA ASN A 164 -2.80 -9.24 -3.02
C ASN A 164 -4.20 -9.15 -2.37
N LEU A 165 -4.97 -10.25 -2.40
CA LEU A 165 -6.27 -10.32 -1.71
C LEU A 165 -6.10 -10.23 -0.19
N ALA A 166 -5.08 -10.87 0.38
CA ALA A 166 -4.80 -10.80 1.81
C ALA A 166 -4.45 -9.37 2.24
N VAL A 167 -3.57 -8.67 1.50
CA VAL A 167 -3.24 -7.26 1.78
C VAL A 167 -4.49 -6.36 1.70
N ALA A 168 -5.36 -6.58 0.71
CA ALA A 168 -6.60 -5.80 0.59
C ALA A 168 -7.58 -6.08 1.76
N ARG A 169 -7.66 -7.33 2.24
CA ARG A 169 -8.45 -7.70 3.42
C ARG A 169 -7.91 -7.06 4.69
N ASP A 170 -6.60 -7.07 4.87
CA ASP A 170 -5.93 -6.44 6.00
C ASP A 170 -6.22 -4.95 6.07
N ASN A 171 -6.01 -4.23 4.98
CA ASN A 171 -6.31 -2.80 4.90
C ASN A 171 -7.80 -2.49 5.18
N LEU A 172 -8.72 -3.30 4.65
CA LEU A 172 -10.15 -3.16 4.96
C LEU A 172 -10.43 -3.47 6.43
N GLY A 173 -9.82 -4.54 6.96
CA GLY A 173 -9.97 -4.94 8.35
C GLY A 173 -9.52 -3.84 9.31
N TYR A 174 -8.36 -3.23 9.07
CA TYR A 174 -7.89 -2.10 9.86
C TYR A 174 -8.85 -0.89 9.80
N CYS A 175 -9.38 -0.55 8.63
CA CYS A 175 -10.38 0.51 8.50
C CYS A 175 -11.65 0.22 9.33
N LEU A 176 -12.15 -1.01 9.31
CA LEU A 176 -13.32 -1.43 10.08
C LEU A 176 -13.05 -1.33 11.58
N MET A 177 -11.87 -1.74 12.05
CA MET A 177 -11.49 -1.57 13.46
C MET A 177 -11.47 -0.09 13.87
N CYS A 178 -10.94 0.80 13.01
CA CYS A 178 -10.93 2.24 13.26
C CYS A 178 -12.32 2.90 13.21
N THR A 179 -13.31 2.29 12.57
CA THR A 179 -14.69 2.80 12.47
C THR A 179 -15.66 2.14 13.46
N GLY A 180 -15.14 1.27 14.35
CA GLY A 180 -15.92 0.63 15.41
C GLY A 180 -16.49 -0.74 15.06
N GLU A 181 -16.23 -1.28 13.89
CA GLU A 181 -16.61 -2.62 13.44
C GLU A 181 -15.50 -3.65 13.76
N ASN A 182 -15.03 -3.64 15.03
CA ASN A 182 -13.82 -4.34 15.47
C ASN A 182 -13.84 -5.84 15.16
N ALA A 183 -14.95 -6.53 15.47
CA ALA A 183 -15.04 -7.98 15.29
C ALA A 183 -14.91 -8.41 13.81
N GLU A 184 -15.51 -7.66 12.88
CA GLU A 184 -15.39 -7.91 11.45
C GLU A 184 -13.97 -7.58 10.95
N GLY A 185 -13.39 -6.47 11.43
CA GLY A 185 -12.02 -6.08 11.11
C GLY A 185 -11.01 -7.15 11.53
N VAL A 186 -11.08 -7.62 12.77
CA VAL A 186 -10.20 -8.70 13.28
C VAL A 186 -10.37 -10.00 12.49
N ALA A 187 -11.60 -10.35 12.09
CA ALA A 187 -11.82 -11.53 11.26
C ALA A 187 -11.14 -11.42 9.89
N LEU A 188 -11.24 -10.26 9.22
CA LEU A 188 -10.58 -10.04 7.92
C LEU A 188 -9.05 -10.06 8.04
N CYS A 189 -8.46 -9.44 9.07
CA CYS A 189 -7.02 -9.51 9.32
C CYS A 189 -6.57 -10.93 9.66
N GLY A 190 -7.38 -11.70 10.40
CA GLY A 190 -7.12 -13.12 10.68
C GLY A 190 -7.09 -13.99 9.41
N ASP A 191 -8.04 -13.79 8.50
CA ASP A 191 -8.05 -14.45 7.18
C ASP A 191 -6.85 -14.03 6.32
N ALA A 192 -6.44 -12.76 6.41
CA ALA A 192 -5.25 -12.26 5.73
C ALA A 192 -3.98 -12.94 6.27
N ALA A 193 -3.81 -13.00 7.59
CA ALA A 193 -2.69 -13.68 8.23
C ALA A 193 -2.59 -15.14 7.80
N ALA A 194 -3.70 -15.91 7.88
CA ALA A 194 -3.74 -17.30 7.47
C ALA A 194 -3.36 -17.50 5.98
N THR A 195 -3.80 -16.59 5.11
CA THR A 195 -3.46 -16.63 3.68
C THR A 195 -1.98 -16.36 3.45
N LEU A 196 -1.39 -15.35 4.11
CA LEU A 196 0.02 -14.99 3.98
C LEU A 196 0.94 -16.07 4.56
N GLU A 197 0.55 -16.70 5.67
CA GLU A 197 1.25 -17.86 6.23
C GLU A 197 1.27 -19.03 5.23
N ALA A 198 0.12 -19.37 4.65
CA ALA A 198 0.02 -20.44 3.66
C ALA A 198 0.84 -20.16 2.39
N CYS A 199 0.98 -18.90 1.99
CA CYS A 199 1.81 -18.47 0.86
C CYS A 199 3.29 -18.31 1.22
N GLY A 200 3.67 -18.38 2.50
CA GLY A 200 5.04 -18.19 2.97
C GLY A 200 5.54 -16.75 2.90
N THR A 201 4.65 -15.77 2.82
CA THR A 201 4.97 -14.34 2.65
C THR A 201 5.14 -13.66 4.02
N ARG A 202 6.20 -14.03 4.75
CA ARG A 202 6.42 -13.63 6.14
C ARG A 202 6.62 -12.14 6.35
N GLN A 203 7.20 -11.43 5.38
CA GLN A 203 7.45 -9.98 5.49
C GLN A 203 6.17 -9.15 5.66
N LEU A 204 5.05 -9.58 5.07
CA LEU A 204 3.76 -8.88 5.17
C LEU A 204 3.02 -9.21 6.48
N LEU A 205 3.37 -10.32 7.16
CA LEU A 205 2.73 -10.70 8.43
C LEU A 205 3.02 -9.73 9.56
N ALA A 206 4.11 -8.97 9.50
CA ALA A 206 4.44 -7.98 10.52
C ALA A 206 3.34 -6.93 10.68
N GLU A 207 2.82 -6.40 9.54
CA GLU A 207 1.74 -5.42 9.53
C GLU A 207 0.42 -6.04 9.98
N VAL A 208 0.10 -7.22 9.48
CA VAL A 208 -1.16 -7.91 9.84
C VAL A 208 -1.22 -8.26 11.32
N TYR A 209 -0.12 -8.74 11.93
CA TYR A 209 -0.09 -8.99 13.37
C TYR A 209 -0.12 -7.71 14.19
N GLN A 210 0.44 -6.60 13.70
CA GLN A 210 0.28 -5.27 14.30
C GLN A 210 -1.19 -4.85 14.33
N ASP A 211 -1.91 -5.04 13.22
CA ASP A 211 -3.34 -4.68 13.12
C ASP A 211 -4.20 -5.60 14.01
N LEU A 212 -3.89 -6.89 14.08
CA LEU A 212 -4.54 -7.81 15.01
C LEU A 212 -4.25 -7.46 16.48
N CYS A 213 -3.03 -7.01 16.80
CA CYS A 213 -2.69 -6.47 18.12
C CYS A 213 -3.57 -5.27 18.46
N PHE A 214 -3.71 -4.33 17.52
CA PHE A 214 -4.60 -3.18 17.68
C PHE A 214 -6.05 -3.60 17.92
N GLY A 215 -6.59 -4.54 17.13
CA GLY A 215 -7.93 -5.08 17.30
C GLY A 215 -8.14 -5.74 18.65
N ALA A 216 -7.18 -6.52 19.14
CA ALA A 216 -7.22 -7.14 20.46
C ALA A 216 -7.22 -6.10 21.58
N LEU A 217 -6.45 -5.00 21.44
CA LEU A 217 -6.48 -3.87 22.38
C LEU A 217 -7.85 -3.19 22.44
N GLN A 218 -8.50 -3.00 21.28
CA GLN A 218 -9.85 -2.42 21.22
C GLN A 218 -10.89 -3.25 22.01
N ASP A 219 -10.75 -4.57 22.01
CA ASP A 219 -11.63 -5.49 22.75
C ASP A 219 -11.21 -5.70 24.22
N GLY A 220 -10.14 -5.04 24.68
CA GLY A 220 -9.60 -5.22 26.03
C GLY A 220 -8.88 -6.57 26.24
N GLY A 221 -8.53 -7.26 25.17
CA GLY A 221 -7.78 -8.52 25.18
C GLY A 221 -6.26 -8.31 25.33
N PHE A 222 -5.83 -7.63 26.38
CA PHE A 222 -4.44 -7.14 26.54
C PHE A 222 -3.35 -8.23 26.47
N ALA A 223 -3.65 -9.43 27.01
CA ALA A 223 -2.70 -10.55 26.94
C ALA A 223 -2.54 -11.10 25.52
N GLU A 224 -3.61 -11.16 24.73
CA GLU A 224 -3.54 -11.56 23.32
C GLU A 224 -2.92 -10.43 22.47
N ALA A 225 -3.24 -9.18 22.77
CA ALA A 225 -2.59 -8.03 22.12
C ALA A 225 -1.07 -8.06 22.30
N ARG A 226 -0.59 -8.34 23.53
CA ARG A 226 0.85 -8.48 23.79
C ARG A 226 1.48 -9.59 22.96
N LYS A 227 0.85 -10.77 22.92
CA LYS A 227 1.34 -11.90 22.13
C LYS A 227 1.43 -11.59 20.63
N LEU A 228 0.38 -10.98 20.05
CA LEU A 228 0.34 -10.57 18.64
C LEU A 228 1.36 -9.47 18.34
N GLY A 229 1.47 -8.49 19.24
CA GLY A 229 2.46 -7.42 19.10
C GLY A 229 3.91 -7.93 19.18
N GLU A 230 4.23 -8.90 20.05
CA GLU A 230 5.56 -9.50 20.10
C GLU A 230 5.88 -10.26 18.80
N LEU A 231 4.91 -10.94 18.18
CA LEU A 231 5.08 -11.55 16.85
C LEU A 231 5.31 -10.49 15.78
N ALA A 232 4.51 -9.43 15.77
CA ALA A 232 4.68 -8.31 14.83
C ALA A 232 6.06 -7.67 14.97
N LEU A 233 6.50 -7.39 16.20
CA LEU A 233 7.80 -6.78 16.48
C LEU A 233 8.96 -7.67 16.04
N ALA A 234 8.89 -8.98 16.31
CA ALA A 234 9.92 -9.93 15.89
C ALA A 234 10.07 -9.96 14.35
N LEU A 235 8.94 -9.99 13.62
CA LEU A 235 8.94 -9.95 12.15
C LEU A 235 9.42 -8.59 11.62
N ALA A 236 8.99 -7.48 12.25
CA ALA A 236 9.43 -6.14 11.87
C ALA A 236 10.96 -6.00 11.97
N HIS A 237 11.57 -6.57 13.02
CA HIS A 237 13.02 -6.60 13.16
C HIS A 237 13.69 -7.53 12.13
N GLU A 238 13.11 -8.71 11.85
CA GLU A 238 13.65 -9.65 10.86
C GLU A 238 13.72 -9.03 9.46
N PHE A 239 12.73 -8.22 9.11
CA PHE A 239 12.60 -7.60 7.78
C PHE A 239 12.95 -6.11 7.75
N ASP A 240 13.54 -5.57 8.83
CA ASP A 240 13.94 -4.16 8.97
C ASP A 240 12.81 -3.14 8.72
N ASN A 241 11.57 -3.49 9.12
CA ASN A 241 10.42 -2.59 9.01
C ASN A 241 10.34 -1.68 10.25
N GLN A 242 11.06 -0.56 10.20
CA GLN A 242 11.17 0.39 11.31
C GLN A 242 9.82 1.04 11.68
N THR A 243 8.94 1.25 10.71
CA THR A 243 7.61 1.84 10.96
C THR A 243 6.74 0.88 11.77
N VAL A 244 6.65 -0.37 11.36
CA VAL A 244 5.91 -1.40 12.11
C VAL A 244 6.52 -1.62 13.49
N ALA A 245 7.85 -1.71 13.62
CA ALA A 245 8.51 -1.86 14.90
C ALA A 245 8.15 -0.72 15.87
N ARG A 246 8.26 0.53 15.42
CA ARG A 246 7.92 1.72 16.19
C ARG A 246 6.46 1.72 16.65
N ASN A 247 5.52 1.51 15.73
CA ASN A 247 4.09 1.53 16.03
C ASN A 247 3.70 0.38 16.96
N THR A 248 4.25 -0.81 16.73
CA THR A 248 4.01 -2.00 17.58
C THR A 248 4.54 -1.79 19.00
N LEU A 249 5.68 -1.15 19.18
CA LEU A 249 6.19 -0.84 20.53
C LEU A 249 5.24 0.10 21.30
N MET A 250 4.54 1.03 20.64
CA MET A 250 3.51 1.85 21.28
C MET A 250 2.34 0.99 21.75
N LEU A 251 1.85 0.08 20.91
CA LEU A 251 0.74 -0.83 21.26
C LEU A 251 1.14 -1.78 22.40
N LEU A 252 2.38 -2.31 22.37
CA LEU A 252 2.89 -3.18 23.43
C LEU A 252 3.05 -2.46 24.76
N ALA A 253 3.52 -1.19 24.75
CA ALA A 253 3.60 -0.39 25.97
C ALA A 253 2.20 -0.12 26.56
N ASP A 254 1.22 0.16 25.70
CA ASP A 254 -0.19 0.35 26.10
C ASP A 254 -0.76 -0.94 26.71
N ALA A 255 -0.58 -2.10 26.04
CA ALA A 255 -1.00 -3.40 26.57
C ALA A 255 -0.37 -3.75 27.92
N ALA A 256 0.95 -3.47 28.08
CA ALA A 256 1.65 -3.74 29.33
C ALA A 256 1.18 -2.85 30.48
N MET A 257 0.85 -1.59 30.19
CA MET A 257 0.27 -0.67 31.19
C MET A 257 -1.12 -1.16 31.65
N ASP A 258 -1.96 -1.62 30.73
CA ASP A 258 -3.28 -2.16 31.05
C ASP A 258 -3.22 -3.52 31.81
N LEU A 259 -2.08 -4.22 31.71
CA LEU A 259 -1.80 -5.46 32.47
C LEU A 259 -1.10 -5.19 33.82
N ASP A 260 -0.85 -3.93 34.19
CA ASP A 260 -0.06 -3.54 35.38
C ASP A 260 1.36 -4.16 35.38
N ASP A 261 1.92 -4.49 34.20
CA ASP A 261 3.26 -5.05 34.03
C ASP A 261 4.30 -3.92 33.87
N GLU A 262 4.76 -3.39 35.00
CA GLU A 262 5.64 -2.24 35.04
C GLU A 262 7.02 -2.54 34.37
N GLU A 263 7.53 -3.78 34.51
CA GLU A 263 8.81 -4.19 33.93
C GLU A 263 8.71 -4.24 32.40
N ALA A 264 7.67 -4.87 31.86
CA ALA A 264 7.43 -4.90 30.42
C ALA A 264 7.19 -3.49 29.86
N THR A 265 6.41 -2.65 30.57
CA THR A 265 6.17 -1.26 30.20
C THR A 265 7.49 -0.49 30.03
N GLU A 266 8.37 -0.53 31.03
CA GLU A 266 9.66 0.17 30.96
C GLU A 266 10.55 -0.36 29.81
N ASN A 267 10.57 -1.68 29.58
CA ASN A 267 11.31 -2.28 28.49
C ASN A 267 10.83 -1.81 27.12
N TYR A 268 9.50 -1.78 26.86
CA TYR A 268 8.96 -1.29 25.59
C TYR A 268 9.18 0.22 25.42
N LEU A 269 9.02 1.01 26.48
CA LEU A 269 9.29 2.45 26.45
C LEU A 269 10.77 2.75 26.19
N GLN A 270 11.68 1.99 26.76
CA GLN A 270 13.11 2.12 26.50
C GLN A 270 13.42 1.80 25.02
N ALA A 271 12.87 0.73 24.45
CA ALA A 271 13.01 0.43 23.03
C ALA A 271 12.43 1.52 22.15
N LEU A 272 11.24 2.05 22.50
CA LEU A 272 10.58 3.13 21.78
C LEU A 272 11.38 4.44 21.80
N SER A 273 12.16 4.69 22.85
CA SER A 273 13.00 5.89 22.97
C SER A 273 14.04 6.04 21.86
N ALA A 274 14.43 4.91 21.22
CA ALA A 274 15.33 4.94 20.06
C ALA A 274 14.71 5.65 18.84
N TYR A 275 13.38 5.62 18.74
CA TYR A 275 12.63 6.32 17.67
C TYR A 275 12.28 7.77 18.02
N TYR A 276 12.29 8.12 19.30
CA TYR A 276 11.91 9.44 19.82
C TYR A 276 12.91 9.96 20.87
N PRO A 277 14.19 10.20 20.51
CA PRO A 277 15.27 10.49 21.46
C PRO A 277 15.03 11.76 22.29
N ASP A 278 14.28 12.70 21.75
CA ASP A 278 14.00 13.98 22.43
C ASP A 278 12.70 13.99 23.25
N PHE A 279 11.92 12.90 23.21
CA PHE A 279 10.62 12.81 23.87
C PHE A 279 10.69 12.15 25.25
N ARG A 280 10.97 12.95 26.28
CA ARG A 280 11.11 12.49 27.68
C ARG A 280 9.80 12.15 28.40
N GLY A 281 8.66 12.45 27.79
CA GLY A 281 7.33 12.30 28.38
C GLY A 281 6.50 11.12 27.87
N MET A 282 7.10 10.14 27.16
CA MET A 282 6.37 9.07 26.47
C MET A 282 5.39 8.32 27.39
N LYS A 283 5.83 7.91 28.57
CA LYS A 283 4.95 7.21 29.54
C LYS A 283 3.75 8.06 29.97
N SER A 284 3.99 9.34 30.23
CA SER A 284 2.93 10.26 30.59
C SER A 284 1.99 10.55 29.42
N PHE A 285 2.52 10.62 28.21
CA PHE A 285 1.73 10.76 26.99
C PHE A 285 0.81 9.57 26.79
N LEU A 286 1.32 8.33 26.82
CA LEU A 286 0.54 7.11 26.65
C LEU A 286 -0.54 6.96 27.75
N ARG A 287 -0.27 7.43 29.00
CA ARG A 287 -1.27 7.44 30.06
C ARG A 287 -2.35 8.54 29.92
N ALA A 288 -1.99 9.66 29.29
CA ALA A 288 -2.90 10.79 29.13
C ALA A 288 -3.79 10.68 27.89
N PHE A 289 -3.32 10.00 26.87
CA PHE A 289 -4.00 9.83 25.58
C PHE A 289 -4.26 8.36 25.33
N ASN A 290 -5.49 8.03 24.91
CA ASN A 290 -5.79 6.72 24.41
C ASN A 290 -5.10 6.53 23.04
N VAL A 291 -3.98 5.80 23.02
CA VAL A 291 -3.18 5.58 21.81
C VAL A 291 -4.02 4.98 20.68
N ARG A 292 -4.97 4.14 21.02
CA ARG A 292 -5.90 3.48 20.09
C ARG A 292 -6.80 4.45 19.33
N GLU A 293 -7.05 5.64 19.88
CA GLU A 293 -7.87 6.69 19.24
C GLU A 293 -7.04 7.68 18.39
N VAL A 294 -5.74 7.81 18.67
CA VAL A 294 -4.91 8.84 18.06
C VAL A 294 -3.88 8.30 17.06
N ILE A 295 -3.57 6.99 17.14
CA ILE A 295 -2.56 6.40 16.26
C ILE A 295 -3.18 5.99 14.92
N ASN A 296 -2.52 6.39 13.84
CA ASN A 296 -2.73 5.77 12.53
C ASN A 296 -1.55 4.87 12.21
N LEU A 297 -1.75 3.56 12.28
CA LEU A 297 -0.71 2.55 12.05
C LEU A 297 -0.19 2.52 10.60
N LYS A 298 -0.94 3.12 9.68
CA LYS A 298 -0.65 3.10 8.23
C LYS A 298 -0.17 4.47 7.70
N ALA A 299 0.03 5.46 8.59
CA ALA A 299 0.53 6.80 8.25
C ALA A 299 2.06 6.94 8.36
#